data_312e1fca4d88c9758b4e4d9e8deeed98
#
_entry.id   312e1fca4d88c9758b4e4d9e8deeed98
#
_cell.length_a   1.000
_cell.length_b   1.000
_cell.length_c   1.000
_cell.angle_alpha   90.00
_cell.angle_beta   90.00
_cell.angle_gamma   90.00
#
_symmetry.space_group_name_H-M   'P 1'
#
loop_
_entity.id
_entity.type
_entity.pdbx_description
1 polymer ?
#
loop_
_entity_poly.entity_id
_entity_poly.type
_entity_poly.pdbx_seq_one_letter_code
_entity_poly.pdbx_strand_id
1 'polypeptide(L)'
;MRMLSAALVLALSLTCALAPADETPGSAGERTEPAPGVVAPEAPPELTEEERADAEIGRSAAEELEKKFKLIEQSPELPRLVSLVRALRSVTQKPHQRYELKVVESKAVNAFSLPGGYIYFTQGILEAVESEDELAAVAAHEMAHVCLTHSRKLMSRDEKYQRLLGSLLVVSILSNAEGVDPGAIATVAGLVAQDALNHYGREAEFEADHEAVVYLKDSGKYNPVAVLTVVEGLARLESSQANPEMGVFQTHPYGRQRVEAV
;
A
#
# COMPACT_ATOMS: atom_id res chain seq x y z
N MET A 1 -25.44 -19.20 73.93
CA MET A 1 -25.08 -17.93 74.63
C MET A 1 -24.81 -16.94 73.50
N ARG A 2 -25.82 -16.07 73.16
CA ARG A 2 -25.98 -14.67 73.62
C ARG A 2 -24.76 -13.85 73.09
N MET A 3 -24.86 -12.78 72.29
CA MET A 3 -25.82 -11.65 72.17
C MET A 3 -25.61 -11.01 70.83
N LEU A 4 -26.54 -10.70 69.96
CA LEU A 4 -27.29 -9.46 69.83
C LEU A 4 -26.57 -8.14 70.14
N SER A 5 -26.43 -7.29 69.11
CA SER A 5 -26.61 -5.83 69.13
C SER A 5 -26.62 -5.38 67.66
N ALA A 6 -27.68 -5.02 67.08
CA ALA A 6 -28.54 -3.89 67.05
C ALA A 6 -27.96 -2.62 66.43
N ALA A 7 -28.44 -2.39 65.21
CA ALA A 7 -28.95 -1.16 64.60
C ALA A 7 -28.14 0.15 64.66
N LEU A 8 -27.94 0.73 63.51
CA LEU A 8 -28.46 2.10 63.26
C LEU A 8 -28.64 2.40 61.79
N VAL A 9 -29.87 2.45 61.32
CA VAL A 9 -30.30 2.99 60.05
C VAL A 9 -30.27 4.52 60.16
N LEU A 10 -29.42 5.18 59.36
CA LEU A 10 -29.57 6.62 59.16
C LEU A 10 -29.87 6.85 57.67
N ALA A 11 -31.19 7.05 57.43
CA ALA A 11 -31.68 7.51 56.13
C ALA A 11 -31.35 9.00 55.99
N LEU A 12 -30.45 9.36 55.10
CA LEU A 12 -30.32 10.73 54.62
C LEU A 12 -30.94 10.79 53.21
N SER A 13 -32.17 11.30 53.19
CA SER A 13 -32.85 11.72 51.97
C SER A 13 -32.18 12.97 51.44
N LEU A 14 -31.37 12.82 50.36
CA LEU A 14 -30.87 13.93 49.60
C LEU A 14 -31.66 14.00 48.29
N THR A 15 -32.65 14.87 48.25
CA THR A 15 -33.36 15.27 47.04
C THR A 15 -32.40 16.08 46.20
N CYS A 16 -31.77 15.44 45.20
CA CYS A 16 -31.04 16.14 44.16
C CYS A 16 -32.00 16.43 43.02
N ALA A 17 -32.28 17.70 42.80
CA ALA A 17 -33.09 18.18 41.69
C ALA A 17 -32.40 17.82 40.37
N LEU A 18 -33.09 17.05 39.51
CA LEU A 18 -32.69 16.87 38.14
C LEU A 18 -32.83 18.21 37.40
N ALA A 19 -31.72 18.82 37.03
CA ALA A 19 -31.70 19.82 35.98
C ALA A 19 -31.86 19.09 34.63
N PRO A 20 -32.57 19.66 33.62
CA PRO A 20 -32.68 19.04 32.33
C PRO A 20 -31.29 19.02 31.66
N ALA A 21 -30.91 17.85 31.18
CA ALA A 21 -29.72 17.71 30.34
C ALA A 21 -29.91 18.52 29.08
N ASP A 22 -29.05 19.52 28.90
CA ASP A 22 -28.90 20.25 27.65
C ASP A 22 -28.31 19.26 26.63
N GLU A 23 -29.16 18.75 25.73
CA GLU A 23 -28.73 17.97 24.59
C GLU A 23 -28.00 18.90 23.61
N THR A 24 -26.70 19.08 23.81
CA THR A 24 -25.84 19.60 22.76
C THR A 24 -25.86 18.60 21.61
N PRO A 25 -26.24 19.01 20.39
CA PRO A 25 -26.16 18.11 19.24
C PRO A 25 -24.71 17.63 19.09
N GLY A 26 -24.55 16.30 19.09
CA GLY A 26 -23.25 15.65 18.95
C GLY A 26 -22.46 16.28 17.80
N SER A 27 -21.23 16.67 18.10
CA SER A 27 -20.30 17.19 17.13
C SER A 27 -20.20 16.17 15.99
N ALA A 28 -20.66 16.58 14.81
CA ALA A 28 -20.38 15.85 13.59
C ALA A 28 -18.86 15.63 13.55
N GLY A 29 -18.43 14.38 13.60
CA GLY A 29 -17.03 14.02 13.63
C GLY A 29 -16.29 14.79 12.56
N GLU A 30 -15.36 15.60 13.01
CA GLU A 30 -14.45 16.39 12.17
C GLU A 30 -13.76 15.40 11.23
N ARG A 31 -14.12 15.43 9.94
CA ARG A 31 -13.43 14.64 8.92
C ARG A 31 -12.04 15.22 8.81
N THR A 32 -11.11 14.65 9.54
CA THR A 32 -9.70 14.99 9.36
C THR A 32 -9.33 14.64 7.92
N GLU A 33 -8.89 15.62 7.15
CA GLU A 33 -8.35 15.37 5.82
C GLU A 33 -7.23 14.32 5.92
N PRO A 34 -7.21 13.34 5.00
CA PRO A 34 -6.15 12.35 5.01
C PRO A 34 -4.79 13.04 4.84
N ALA A 35 -3.76 12.48 5.45
CA ALA A 35 -2.39 12.97 5.30
C ALA A 35 -2.00 13.12 3.81
N PRO A 36 -1.09 14.05 3.48
CA PRO A 36 -0.62 14.21 2.11
C PRO A 36 -0.18 12.87 1.50
N GLY A 37 -0.59 12.61 0.26
CA GLY A 37 -0.27 11.34 -0.43
C GLY A 37 -1.20 10.16 -0.10
N VAL A 38 -2.17 10.30 0.81
CA VAL A 38 -3.08 9.20 1.17
C VAL A 38 -4.37 9.24 0.35
N VAL A 39 -4.68 8.13 -0.30
CA VAL A 39 -5.96 7.84 -0.95
C VAL A 39 -6.66 6.72 -0.17
N ALA A 40 -7.65 7.10 0.61
CA ALA A 40 -8.41 6.16 1.45
C ALA A 40 -9.87 6.06 0.99
N PRO A 41 -10.56 4.94 1.30
CA PRO A 41 -12.00 4.84 1.14
C PRO A 41 -12.72 5.80 2.09
N GLU A 42 -13.97 6.17 1.79
CA GLU A 42 -14.77 7.07 2.64
C GLU A 42 -15.08 6.46 4.01
N ALA A 43 -15.23 5.16 4.07
CA ALA A 43 -15.39 4.41 5.30
C ALA A 43 -14.29 3.35 5.42
N PRO A 44 -13.76 3.08 6.63
CA PRO A 44 -12.78 2.02 6.82
C PRO A 44 -13.40 0.66 6.43
N PRO A 45 -12.76 -0.11 5.53
CA PRO A 45 -13.27 -1.40 5.11
C PRO A 45 -13.09 -2.45 6.22
N GLU A 46 -13.94 -3.46 6.21
CA GLU A 46 -13.63 -4.71 6.89
C GLU A 46 -12.59 -5.47 6.06
N LEU A 47 -11.34 -5.42 6.51
CA LEU A 47 -10.26 -6.14 5.85
C LEU A 47 -10.32 -7.63 6.20
N THR A 48 -10.04 -8.49 5.24
CA THR A 48 -9.77 -9.90 5.47
C THR A 48 -8.50 -10.08 6.31
N GLU A 49 -8.28 -11.27 6.87
CA GLU A 49 -7.03 -11.58 7.59
C GLU A 49 -5.80 -11.41 6.69
N GLU A 50 -5.94 -11.81 5.42
CA GLU A 50 -4.87 -11.66 4.45
C GLU A 50 -4.55 -10.20 4.14
N GLU A 51 -5.57 -9.36 3.96
CA GLU A 51 -5.38 -7.93 3.71
C GLU A 51 -4.78 -7.21 4.91
N ARG A 52 -5.13 -7.63 6.13
CA ARG A 52 -4.50 -7.13 7.37
C ARG A 52 -3.02 -7.51 7.43
N ALA A 53 -2.70 -8.76 7.09
CA ALA A 53 -1.32 -9.22 7.02
C ALA A 53 -0.52 -8.46 5.96
N ASP A 54 -1.09 -8.22 4.77
CA ASP A 54 -0.45 -7.42 3.72
C ASP A 54 -0.20 -5.98 4.18
N ALA A 55 -1.17 -5.37 4.85
CA ALA A 55 -1.04 -4.00 5.36
C ALA A 55 0.07 -3.90 6.42
N GLU A 56 0.20 -4.88 7.32
CA GLU A 56 1.23 -4.91 8.36
C GLU A 56 2.63 -5.15 7.77
N ILE A 57 2.76 -6.12 6.85
CA ILE A 57 4.02 -6.40 6.14
C ILE A 57 4.43 -5.17 5.33
N GLY A 58 3.49 -4.58 4.59
CA GLY A 58 3.75 -3.40 3.76
C GLY A 58 4.17 -2.18 4.58
N ARG A 59 3.54 -1.93 5.72
CA ARG A 59 3.91 -0.86 6.65
C ARG A 59 5.35 -1.03 7.13
N SER A 60 5.68 -2.22 7.61
CA SER A 60 7.02 -2.51 8.09
C SER A 60 8.07 -2.47 6.97
N ALA A 61 7.73 -2.92 5.75
CA ALA A 61 8.60 -2.82 4.58
C ALA A 61 8.82 -1.37 4.15
N ALA A 62 7.77 -0.53 4.21
CA ALA A 62 7.86 0.90 3.96
C ALA A 62 8.82 1.59 4.94
N GLU A 63 8.69 1.31 6.24
CA GLU A 63 9.59 1.83 7.27
C GLU A 63 11.06 1.46 7.02
N GLU A 64 11.34 0.21 6.61
CA GLU A 64 12.72 -0.21 6.28
C GLU A 64 13.25 0.42 4.99
N LEU A 65 12.40 0.59 3.99
CA LEU A 65 12.76 1.22 2.72
C LEU A 65 13.04 2.71 2.91
N GLU A 66 12.24 3.41 3.69
CA GLU A 66 12.35 4.84 3.96
C GLU A 66 13.59 5.22 4.79
N LYS A 67 14.20 4.26 5.49
CA LYS A 67 15.53 4.45 6.08
C LYS A 67 16.66 4.52 5.04
N LYS A 68 16.42 3.95 3.85
CA LYS A 68 17.43 3.85 2.77
C LYS A 68 17.27 4.94 1.72
N PHE A 69 16.07 5.47 1.54
CA PHE A 69 15.75 6.43 0.50
C PHE A 69 15.27 7.75 1.09
N LYS A 70 15.70 8.84 0.48
CA LYS A 70 15.22 10.16 0.83
C LYS A 70 13.88 10.41 0.14
N LEU A 71 12.87 10.72 0.92
CA LEU A 71 11.54 11.08 0.41
C LEU A 71 11.43 12.60 0.21
N ILE A 72 10.62 12.99 -0.76
CA ILE A 72 10.19 14.37 -0.98
C ILE A 72 8.79 14.50 -0.41
N GLU A 73 8.69 14.80 0.89
CA GLU A 73 7.40 14.84 1.61
C GLU A 73 6.41 15.87 1.06
N GLN A 74 6.92 17.01 0.56
CA GLN A 74 6.11 18.08 -0.03
C GLN A 74 6.33 18.17 -1.54
N SER A 75 6.32 17.04 -2.22
CA SER A 75 6.41 17.02 -3.68
C SER A 75 5.20 17.73 -4.30
N PRO A 76 5.40 18.66 -5.25
CA PRO A 76 4.31 19.29 -6.00
C PRO A 76 3.52 18.28 -6.84
N GLU A 77 4.05 17.09 -7.10
CA GLU A 77 3.40 16.03 -7.86
C GLU A 77 2.40 15.20 -7.02
N LEU A 78 2.52 15.22 -5.68
CA LEU A 78 1.65 14.42 -4.82
C LEU A 78 0.15 14.71 -5.01
N PRO A 79 -0.34 15.95 -5.09
CA PRO A 79 -1.76 16.22 -5.33
C PRO A 79 -2.26 15.64 -6.66
N ARG A 80 -1.42 15.69 -7.70
CA ARG A 80 -1.69 15.11 -9.02
C ARG A 80 -1.80 13.58 -8.93
N LEU A 81 -0.83 12.93 -8.32
CA LEU A 81 -0.82 11.48 -8.09
C LEU A 81 -2.03 11.02 -7.27
N VAL A 82 -2.37 11.74 -6.19
CA VAL A 82 -3.56 11.47 -5.36
C VAL A 82 -4.84 11.54 -6.17
N SER A 83 -5.00 12.58 -6.99
CA SER A 83 -6.19 12.76 -7.85
C SER A 83 -6.32 11.59 -8.84
N LEU A 84 -5.23 11.20 -9.46
CA LEU A 84 -5.13 10.14 -10.44
C LEU A 84 -5.46 8.77 -9.81
N VAL A 85 -4.79 8.39 -8.73
CA VAL A 85 -5.02 7.11 -8.03
C VAL A 85 -6.44 7.04 -7.47
N ARG A 86 -6.99 8.15 -6.98
CA ARG A 86 -8.39 8.21 -6.54
C ARG A 86 -9.37 7.91 -7.68
N ALA A 87 -9.12 8.44 -8.88
CA ALA A 87 -9.95 8.16 -10.03
C ALA A 87 -9.89 6.70 -10.47
N LEU A 88 -8.69 6.10 -10.48
CA LEU A 88 -8.48 4.71 -10.87
C LEU A 88 -8.99 3.72 -9.83
N ARG A 89 -8.88 4.03 -8.53
CA ARG A 89 -9.24 3.11 -7.45
C ARG A 89 -10.65 2.54 -7.58
N SER A 90 -11.60 3.34 -8.02
CA SER A 90 -13.02 2.95 -8.11
C SER A 90 -13.29 1.83 -9.12
N VAL A 91 -12.39 1.63 -10.07
CA VAL A 91 -12.52 0.63 -11.14
C VAL A 91 -11.57 -0.57 -10.96
N THR A 92 -10.79 -0.60 -9.87
CA THR A 92 -9.94 -1.75 -9.56
C THR A 92 -10.73 -2.89 -8.91
N GLN A 93 -10.15 -4.09 -8.85
CA GLN A 93 -10.74 -5.24 -8.13
C GLN A 93 -10.86 -4.99 -6.62
N LYS A 94 -10.11 -4.01 -6.07
CA LYS A 94 -10.14 -3.65 -4.65
C LYS A 94 -10.45 -2.17 -4.45
N PRO A 95 -11.68 -1.69 -4.74
CA PRO A 95 -12.03 -0.27 -4.62
C PRO A 95 -11.95 0.24 -3.17
N HIS A 96 -11.92 -0.66 -2.20
CA HIS A 96 -11.72 -0.37 -0.78
C HIS A 96 -10.24 -0.23 -0.38
N GLN A 97 -9.29 -0.55 -1.28
CA GLN A 97 -7.86 -0.47 -0.98
C GLN A 97 -7.45 0.97 -0.61
N ARG A 98 -6.73 1.09 0.51
CA ARG A 98 -6.03 2.32 0.87
C ARG A 98 -4.69 2.35 0.14
N TYR A 99 -4.38 3.50 -0.47
CA TYR A 99 -3.08 3.72 -1.09
C TYR A 99 -2.33 4.84 -0.35
N GLU A 100 -1.03 4.67 -0.23
CA GLU A 100 -0.11 5.66 0.32
C GLU A 100 0.99 5.93 -0.70
N LEU A 101 0.97 7.14 -1.27
CA LEU A 101 1.81 7.54 -2.40
C LEU A 101 2.97 8.35 -1.87
N LYS A 102 4.17 8.03 -2.31
CA LYS A 102 5.40 8.69 -1.89
C LYS A 102 6.30 8.99 -3.08
N VAL A 103 7.01 10.12 -3.00
CA VAL A 103 7.99 10.52 -4.02
C VAL A 103 9.39 10.35 -3.46
N VAL A 104 10.23 9.60 -4.17
CA VAL A 104 11.63 9.31 -3.83
C VAL A 104 12.55 10.28 -4.57
N GLU A 105 13.49 10.90 -3.86
CA GLU A 105 14.55 11.70 -4.44
C GLU A 105 15.58 10.80 -5.16
N SER A 106 15.26 10.46 -6.41
CA SER A 106 16.11 9.63 -7.28
C SER A 106 15.90 10.00 -8.73
N LYS A 107 16.98 10.07 -9.50
CA LYS A 107 16.95 10.27 -10.96
C LYS A 107 16.70 8.98 -11.74
N ALA A 108 16.74 7.83 -11.09
CA ALA A 108 16.38 6.58 -11.73
C ALA A 108 14.92 6.65 -12.22
N VAL A 109 14.66 6.20 -13.42
CA VAL A 109 13.30 6.09 -13.97
C VAL A 109 12.68 4.83 -13.37
N ASN A 110 11.86 4.99 -12.32
CA ASN A 110 11.25 3.85 -11.61
C ASN A 110 9.99 4.24 -10.86
N ALA A 111 9.05 3.28 -10.75
CA ALA A 111 7.99 3.25 -9.75
C ALA A 111 7.95 1.83 -9.19
N PHE A 112 7.45 1.64 -7.99
CA PHE A 112 7.28 0.32 -7.39
C PHE A 112 6.27 0.35 -6.26
N SER A 113 5.68 -0.80 -5.97
CA SER A 113 4.68 -0.95 -4.92
C SER A 113 5.06 -2.00 -3.88
N LEU A 114 4.56 -1.79 -2.66
CA LEU A 114 4.66 -2.75 -1.56
C LEU A 114 3.25 -3.28 -1.22
N PRO A 115 3.14 -4.43 -0.55
CA PRO A 115 1.87 -4.90 -0.01
C PRO A 115 1.16 -3.83 0.79
N GLY A 116 -0.16 -3.91 0.91
CA GLY A 116 -0.95 -2.94 1.69
C GLY A 116 -1.21 -1.60 1.01
N GLY A 117 -0.66 -1.37 -0.20
CA GLY A 117 -0.97 -0.20 -1.02
C GLY A 117 0.02 0.95 -0.94
N TYR A 118 1.25 0.73 -0.51
CA TYR A 118 2.31 1.71 -0.61
C TYR A 118 2.83 1.76 -2.04
N ILE A 119 2.85 2.94 -2.67
CA ILE A 119 3.35 3.15 -4.03
C ILE A 119 4.37 4.28 -4.02
N TYR A 120 5.53 4.00 -4.57
CA TYR A 120 6.66 4.92 -4.66
C TYR A 120 6.90 5.32 -6.10
N PHE A 121 7.06 6.63 -6.33
CA PHE A 121 7.45 7.20 -7.61
C PHE A 121 8.79 7.90 -7.44
N THR A 122 9.76 7.62 -8.28
CA THR A 122 11.01 8.38 -8.30
C THR A 122 10.81 9.70 -9.06
N GLN A 123 11.64 10.71 -8.78
CA GLN A 123 11.66 11.93 -9.61
C GLN A 123 11.90 11.58 -11.08
N GLY A 124 12.77 10.59 -11.35
CA GLY A 124 13.10 10.19 -12.71
C GLY A 124 11.91 9.70 -13.52
N ILE A 125 10.97 8.91 -12.94
CA ILE A 125 9.76 8.51 -13.67
C ILE A 125 8.81 9.69 -13.87
N LEU A 126 8.69 10.59 -12.88
CA LEU A 126 7.83 11.76 -12.98
C LEU A 126 8.32 12.75 -14.05
N GLU A 127 9.64 12.80 -14.29
CA GLU A 127 10.26 13.60 -15.36
C GLU A 127 10.23 12.90 -16.72
N ALA A 128 10.18 11.56 -16.74
CA ALA A 128 10.24 10.77 -17.97
C ALA A 128 8.88 10.61 -18.66
N VAL A 129 7.77 10.63 -17.92
CA VAL A 129 6.42 10.56 -18.51
C VAL A 129 6.09 11.86 -19.22
N GLU A 130 5.55 11.75 -20.43
CA GLU A 130 5.28 12.90 -21.32
C GLU A 130 3.83 13.38 -21.23
N SER A 131 2.95 12.63 -20.55
CA SER A 131 1.53 12.96 -20.44
C SER A 131 0.89 12.50 -19.14
N GLU A 132 -0.31 13.04 -18.86
CA GLU A 132 -1.15 12.58 -17.74
C GLU A 132 -1.59 11.13 -17.92
N ASP A 133 -1.86 10.72 -19.15
CA ASP A 133 -2.26 9.35 -19.48
C ASP A 133 -1.12 8.36 -19.22
N GLU A 134 0.13 8.73 -19.50
CA GLU A 134 1.30 7.91 -19.19
C GLU A 134 1.53 7.81 -17.68
N LEU A 135 1.38 8.90 -16.93
CA LEU A 135 1.46 8.86 -15.48
C LEU A 135 0.35 7.98 -14.90
N ALA A 136 -0.86 8.05 -15.48
CA ALA A 136 -1.97 7.19 -15.10
C ALA A 136 -1.67 5.72 -15.42
N ALA A 137 -1.01 5.42 -16.53
CA ALA A 137 -0.61 4.06 -16.88
C ALA A 137 0.41 3.49 -15.89
N VAL A 138 1.43 4.27 -15.51
CA VAL A 138 2.39 3.86 -14.48
C VAL A 138 1.68 3.59 -13.14
N ALA A 139 0.82 4.50 -12.69
CA ALA A 139 0.09 4.32 -11.45
C ALA A 139 -0.86 3.12 -11.50
N ALA A 140 -1.57 2.91 -12.61
CA ALA A 140 -2.46 1.77 -12.82
C ALA A 140 -1.71 0.43 -12.75
N HIS A 141 -0.52 0.36 -13.33
CA HIS A 141 0.36 -0.80 -13.27
C HIS A 141 0.77 -1.13 -11.83
N GLU A 142 1.19 -0.14 -11.05
CA GLU A 142 1.52 -0.33 -9.63
C GLU A 142 0.30 -0.74 -8.80
N MET A 143 -0.85 -0.12 -9.07
CA MET A 143 -2.11 -0.50 -8.43
C MET A 143 -2.51 -1.94 -8.76
N ALA A 144 -2.24 -2.42 -9.98
CA ALA A 144 -2.49 -3.80 -10.38
C ALA A 144 -1.61 -4.77 -9.58
N HIS A 145 -0.32 -4.48 -9.38
CA HIS A 145 0.54 -5.30 -8.52
C HIS A 145 -0.01 -5.43 -7.10
N VAL A 146 -0.53 -4.34 -6.52
CA VAL A 146 -1.17 -4.35 -5.20
C VAL A 146 -2.47 -5.16 -5.21
N CYS A 147 -3.36 -4.91 -6.16
CA CYS A 147 -4.66 -5.57 -6.23
C CYS A 147 -4.55 -7.08 -6.46
N LEU A 148 -3.64 -7.50 -7.33
CA LEU A 148 -3.36 -8.89 -7.66
C LEU A 148 -2.44 -9.59 -6.65
N THR A 149 -1.99 -8.86 -5.63
CA THR A 149 -1.11 -9.39 -4.55
C THR A 149 0.16 -10.06 -5.08
N HIS A 150 0.80 -9.45 -6.10
CA HIS A 150 1.97 -10.04 -6.76
C HIS A 150 3.13 -10.26 -5.81
N SER A 151 3.38 -9.31 -4.88
CA SER A 151 4.39 -9.47 -3.83
C SER A 151 4.15 -10.71 -2.97
N ARG A 152 2.89 -10.99 -2.57
CA ARG A 152 2.55 -12.19 -1.80
C ARG A 152 2.74 -13.46 -2.63
N LYS A 153 2.31 -13.46 -3.90
CA LYS A 153 2.49 -14.59 -4.82
C LYS A 153 3.98 -14.90 -5.00
N LEU A 154 4.82 -13.88 -5.11
CA LEU A 154 6.26 -14.04 -5.18
C LEU A 154 6.81 -14.68 -3.91
N MET A 155 6.46 -14.16 -2.74
CA MET A 155 6.85 -14.73 -1.44
C MET A 155 6.42 -16.18 -1.26
N SER A 156 5.22 -16.55 -1.75
CA SER A 156 4.71 -17.92 -1.65
C SER A 156 5.42 -18.92 -2.56
N ARG A 157 6.04 -18.46 -3.65
CA ARG A 157 6.78 -19.31 -4.61
C ARG A 157 8.26 -19.47 -4.23
N ASP A 158 8.83 -18.51 -3.51
CA ASP A 158 10.23 -18.55 -3.13
C ASP A 158 10.43 -19.42 -1.89
N GLU A 159 11.23 -20.49 -2.02
CA GLU A 159 11.56 -21.39 -0.91
C GLU A 159 12.22 -20.68 0.29
N LYS A 160 12.92 -19.57 0.05
CA LYS A 160 13.56 -18.76 1.10
C LYS A 160 12.50 -18.12 1.99
N TYR A 161 11.43 -17.55 1.40
CA TYR A 161 10.31 -17.01 2.15
C TYR A 161 9.52 -18.11 2.85
N GLN A 162 9.27 -19.25 2.18
CA GLN A 162 8.57 -20.38 2.78
C GLN A 162 9.32 -20.94 4.02
N ARG A 163 10.64 -21.06 3.94
CA ARG A 163 11.45 -21.47 5.09
C ARG A 163 11.42 -20.46 6.22
N LEU A 164 11.47 -19.15 5.88
CA LEU A 164 11.41 -18.08 6.86
C LEU A 164 10.03 -18.05 7.52
N LEU A 165 8.95 -18.01 6.76
CA LEU A 165 7.58 -18.04 7.30
C LEU A 165 7.33 -19.29 8.14
N GLY A 166 7.83 -20.46 7.70
CA GLY A 166 7.76 -21.70 8.47
C GLY A 166 8.52 -21.62 9.80
N SER A 167 9.73 -21.04 9.82
CA SER A 167 10.49 -20.83 11.06
C SER A 167 9.80 -19.87 12.02
N LEU A 168 9.16 -18.81 11.50
CA LEU A 168 8.41 -17.84 12.29
C LEU A 168 7.16 -18.45 12.93
N LEU A 169 6.43 -19.28 12.16
CA LEU A 169 5.28 -20.00 12.68
C LEU A 169 5.68 -20.94 13.81
N VAL A 170 6.79 -21.66 13.65
CA VAL A 170 7.34 -22.55 14.68
C VAL A 170 7.75 -21.77 15.94
N VAL A 171 8.43 -20.63 15.78
CA VAL A 171 8.81 -19.77 16.91
C VAL A 171 7.57 -19.21 17.62
N SER A 172 6.56 -18.75 16.88
CA SER A 172 5.30 -18.26 17.44
C SER A 172 4.55 -19.34 18.24
N ILE A 173 4.50 -20.57 17.71
CA ILE A 173 3.88 -21.72 18.40
C ILE A 173 4.67 -22.09 19.67
N LEU A 174 6.00 -22.13 19.61
CA LEU A 174 6.86 -22.52 20.73
C LEU A 174 6.92 -21.46 21.84
N SER A 175 6.76 -20.18 21.49
CA SER A 175 6.79 -19.08 22.47
C SER A 175 5.47 -18.85 23.20
N ASN A 176 4.41 -19.58 22.86
CA ASN A 176 3.06 -19.40 23.44
C ASN A 176 2.55 -17.95 23.33
N ALA A 177 3.07 -17.18 22.37
CA ALA A 177 2.77 -15.78 22.21
C ALA A 177 1.46 -15.60 21.43
N GLU A 178 0.55 -14.83 21.99
CA GLU A 178 -0.59 -14.28 21.23
C GLU A 178 -0.03 -13.23 20.25
N GLY A 179 0.18 -13.64 19.00
CA GLY A 179 0.65 -12.75 17.93
C GLY A 179 1.99 -13.19 17.31
N VAL A 180 2.31 -12.60 16.17
CA VAL A 180 3.57 -12.84 15.45
C VAL A 180 4.68 -12.01 16.11
N ASP A 181 5.87 -12.61 16.30
CA ASP A 181 7.03 -11.90 16.85
C ASP A 181 7.38 -10.65 16.01
N PRO A 182 7.49 -9.45 16.61
CA PRO A 182 7.82 -8.22 15.88
C PRO A 182 9.16 -8.29 15.12
N GLY A 183 10.16 -9.01 15.65
CA GLY A 183 11.44 -9.22 14.96
C GLY A 183 11.30 -10.07 13.70
N ALA A 184 10.35 -10.98 13.73
CA ALA A 184 9.96 -11.80 12.61
C ALA A 184 9.29 -10.99 11.49
N ILE A 185 8.35 -10.13 11.84
CA ILE A 185 7.72 -9.20 10.90
C ILE A 185 8.79 -8.30 10.28
N ALA A 186 9.69 -7.72 11.07
CA ALA A 186 10.76 -6.87 10.57
C ALA A 186 11.69 -7.62 9.60
N THR A 187 11.98 -8.90 9.83
CA THR A 187 12.81 -9.70 8.91
C THR A 187 12.11 -9.95 7.58
N VAL A 188 10.82 -10.32 7.60
CA VAL A 188 10.00 -10.48 6.38
C VAL A 188 9.88 -9.14 5.66
N ALA A 189 9.62 -8.07 6.39
CA ALA A 189 9.51 -6.72 5.84
C ALA A 189 10.80 -6.28 5.12
N GLY A 190 11.97 -6.55 5.70
CA GLY A 190 13.26 -6.27 5.07
C GLY A 190 13.47 -7.03 3.76
N LEU A 191 13.00 -8.28 3.68
CA LEU A 191 13.05 -9.06 2.44
C LEU A 191 12.03 -8.56 1.41
N VAL A 192 10.81 -8.21 1.82
CA VAL A 192 9.79 -7.63 0.94
C VAL A 192 10.27 -6.30 0.38
N ALA A 193 10.85 -5.43 1.21
CA ALA A 193 11.45 -4.17 0.75
C ALA A 193 12.60 -4.41 -0.25
N GLN A 194 13.39 -5.46 -0.06
CA GLN A 194 14.45 -5.82 -1.00
C GLN A 194 13.89 -6.40 -2.30
N ASP A 195 12.83 -7.22 -2.23
CA ASP A 195 12.23 -7.84 -3.42
C ASP A 195 11.39 -6.87 -4.24
N ALA A 196 10.79 -5.85 -3.62
CA ALA A 196 10.16 -4.76 -4.35
C ALA A 196 11.15 -3.96 -5.23
N LEU A 197 12.43 -4.03 -4.89
CA LEU A 197 13.53 -3.46 -5.69
C LEU A 197 14.15 -4.47 -6.67
N ASN A 198 13.77 -5.74 -6.58
CA ASN A 198 14.18 -6.76 -7.52
C ASN A 198 13.15 -6.94 -8.62
N HIS A 199 12.71 -7.86 -9.17
CA HIS A 199 11.72 -7.88 -10.25
C HIS A 199 10.60 -8.90 -10.00
N TYR A 200 9.44 -8.56 -10.46
CA TYR A 200 8.34 -9.50 -10.62
C TYR A 200 8.64 -10.48 -11.77
N GLY A 201 8.05 -11.67 -11.69
CA GLY A 201 8.13 -12.60 -12.79
C GLY A 201 7.34 -12.11 -14.02
N ARG A 202 7.71 -12.58 -15.19
CA ARG A 202 7.11 -12.18 -16.48
C ARG A 202 5.57 -12.23 -16.50
N GLU A 203 5.00 -13.29 -15.94
CA GLU A 203 3.54 -13.45 -15.86
C GLU A 203 2.89 -12.33 -15.05
N ALA A 204 3.50 -11.93 -13.94
CA ALA A 204 2.99 -10.84 -13.10
C ALA A 204 3.07 -9.48 -13.80
N GLU A 205 4.12 -9.24 -14.62
CA GLU A 205 4.22 -8.03 -15.44
C GLU A 205 3.11 -7.98 -16.50
N PHE A 206 2.84 -9.10 -17.18
CA PHE A 206 1.77 -9.17 -18.17
C PHE A 206 0.38 -9.02 -17.54
N GLU A 207 0.15 -9.63 -16.38
CA GLU A 207 -1.09 -9.43 -15.61
C GLU A 207 -1.26 -7.96 -15.22
N ALA A 208 -0.20 -7.30 -14.75
CA ALA A 208 -0.23 -5.90 -14.33
C ALA A 208 -0.47 -4.95 -15.53
N ASP A 209 0.17 -5.17 -16.66
CA ASP A 209 -0.06 -4.40 -17.89
C ASP A 209 -1.49 -4.55 -18.38
N HIS A 210 -2.00 -5.78 -18.41
CA HIS A 210 -3.38 -6.05 -18.80
C HIS A 210 -4.38 -5.30 -17.90
N GLU A 211 -4.22 -5.40 -16.59
CA GLU A 211 -5.10 -4.72 -15.65
C GLU A 211 -4.96 -3.19 -15.73
N ALA A 212 -3.76 -2.68 -15.98
CA ALA A 212 -3.57 -1.25 -16.20
C ALA A 212 -4.38 -0.75 -17.41
N VAL A 213 -4.38 -1.49 -18.54
CA VAL A 213 -5.23 -1.19 -19.70
C VAL A 213 -6.71 -1.19 -19.30
N VAL A 214 -7.16 -2.20 -18.54
CA VAL A 214 -8.55 -2.30 -18.06
C VAL A 214 -8.91 -1.11 -17.17
N TYR A 215 -8.06 -0.76 -16.18
CA TYR A 215 -8.33 0.34 -15.27
C TYR A 215 -8.41 1.69 -15.99
N LEU A 216 -7.49 1.97 -16.93
CA LEU A 216 -7.55 3.20 -17.71
C LEU A 216 -8.84 3.28 -18.53
N LYS A 217 -9.17 2.20 -19.26
CA LYS A 217 -10.37 2.09 -20.06
C LYS A 217 -11.64 2.29 -19.22
N ASP A 218 -11.75 1.55 -18.10
CA ASP A 218 -12.98 1.54 -17.29
C ASP A 218 -13.14 2.84 -16.48
N SER A 219 -12.04 3.56 -16.22
CA SER A 219 -12.09 4.90 -15.66
C SER A 219 -12.81 5.90 -16.57
N GLY A 220 -12.81 5.65 -17.89
CA GLY A 220 -13.34 6.57 -18.90
C GLY A 220 -12.63 7.92 -18.94
N LYS A 221 -11.50 8.06 -18.22
CA LYS A 221 -10.81 9.34 -17.99
C LYS A 221 -9.44 9.38 -18.65
N TYR A 222 -8.77 8.24 -18.78
CA TYR A 222 -7.41 8.13 -19.31
C TYR A 222 -7.38 7.22 -20.53
N ASN A 223 -6.43 7.49 -21.44
CA ASN A 223 -6.26 6.71 -22.65
C ASN A 223 -5.51 5.39 -22.36
N PRO A 224 -6.14 4.21 -22.56
CA PRO A 224 -5.46 2.93 -22.30
C PRO A 224 -4.25 2.67 -23.20
N VAL A 225 -4.13 3.31 -24.36
CA VAL A 225 -2.95 3.21 -25.23
C VAL A 225 -1.68 3.71 -24.51
N ALA A 226 -1.82 4.54 -23.48
CA ALA A 226 -0.70 5.03 -22.70
C ALA A 226 0.11 3.91 -22.02
N VAL A 227 -0.49 2.76 -21.72
CA VAL A 227 0.26 1.59 -21.22
C VAL A 227 1.31 1.16 -22.23
N LEU A 228 0.92 1.05 -23.52
CA LEU A 228 1.85 0.70 -24.60
C LEU A 228 2.95 1.75 -24.73
N THR A 229 2.62 3.05 -24.73
CA THR A 229 3.64 4.11 -24.90
C THR A 229 4.65 4.12 -23.77
N VAL A 230 4.20 3.88 -22.53
CA VAL A 230 5.08 3.73 -21.37
C VAL A 230 6.00 2.52 -21.53
N VAL A 231 5.45 1.34 -21.83
CA VAL A 231 6.25 0.10 -21.98
C VAL A 231 7.26 0.24 -23.13
N GLU A 232 6.90 0.86 -24.27
CA GLU A 232 7.83 1.16 -25.36
C GLU A 232 8.93 2.15 -24.94
N GLY A 233 8.57 3.19 -24.18
CA GLY A 233 9.52 4.15 -23.62
C GLY A 233 10.55 3.45 -22.74
N LEU A 234 10.08 2.61 -21.83
CA LEU A 234 10.91 1.80 -20.94
C LEU A 234 11.82 0.84 -21.74
N ALA A 235 11.28 0.11 -22.72
CA ALA A 235 12.07 -0.79 -23.56
C ALA A 235 13.18 -0.06 -24.34
N ARG A 236 12.94 1.18 -24.77
CA ARG A 236 13.98 2.03 -25.40
C ARG A 236 15.08 2.41 -24.39
N LEU A 237 14.70 2.80 -23.19
CA LEU A 237 15.66 3.10 -22.11
C LEU A 237 16.50 1.87 -21.75
N GLU A 238 15.90 0.68 -21.63
CA GLU A 238 16.59 -0.59 -21.39
C GLU A 238 17.70 -0.85 -22.40
N SER A 239 17.44 -0.56 -23.67
CA SER A 239 18.43 -0.77 -24.74
C SER A 239 19.56 0.26 -24.74
N SER A 240 19.40 1.41 -24.09
CA SER A 240 20.34 2.55 -24.13
C SER A 240 21.23 2.67 -22.89
N GLN A 241 20.90 2.04 -21.78
CA GLN A 241 21.62 2.19 -20.51
C GLN A 241 22.40 0.93 -20.13
N ALA A 242 23.71 1.08 -20.00
CA ALA A 242 24.59 0.08 -19.43
C ALA A 242 24.60 0.21 -17.89
N ASN A 243 23.63 -0.40 -17.20
CA ASN A 243 23.59 -0.56 -15.74
C ASN A 243 23.05 0.61 -14.89
N PRO A 244 21.74 0.77 -14.72
CA PRO A 244 21.17 1.67 -13.72
C PRO A 244 21.04 0.96 -12.37
N GLU A 245 21.68 1.50 -11.32
CA GLU A 245 21.66 0.93 -9.95
C GLU A 245 20.26 0.86 -9.31
N MET A 246 19.22 1.48 -9.86
CA MET A 246 17.83 1.47 -9.38
C MET A 246 16.77 1.69 -10.46
N GLY A 247 17.10 1.36 -11.72
CA GLY A 247 16.17 1.59 -12.83
C GLY A 247 15.00 0.60 -12.85
N VAL A 248 13.93 0.99 -13.53
CA VAL A 248 12.71 0.19 -13.75
C VAL A 248 12.99 -1.24 -14.23
N PHE A 249 14.12 -1.50 -14.90
CA PHE A 249 14.52 -2.83 -15.39
C PHE A 249 14.84 -3.82 -14.28
N GLN A 250 15.15 -3.34 -13.08
CA GLN A 250 15.35 -4.21 -11.92
C GLN A 250 14.03 -4.62 -11.29
N THR A 251 13.01 -3.75 -11.36
CA THR A 251 11.70 -4.02 -10.80
C THR A 251 10.72 -4.58 -11.82
N HIS A 252 10.79 -4.11 -13.08
CA HIS A 252 9.84 -4.42 -14.16
C HIS A 252 10.56 -4.81 -15.45
N PRO A 253 11.16 -5.99 -15.53
CA PRO A 253 11.89 -6.46 -16.70
C PRO A 253 10.97 -6.78 -17.89
N TYR A 254 11.58 -7.25 -18.97
CA TYR A 254 10.91 -7.80 -20.16
C TYR A 254 10.25 -6.76 -21.09
N GLY A 255 10.78 -5.52 -21.16
CA GLY A 255 10.20 -4.43 -21.91
C GLY A 255 9.76 -4.80 -23.34
N ARG A 256 10.62 -5.47 -24.14
CA ARG A 256 10.26 -5.90 -25.50
C ARG A 256 9.12 -6.91 -25.54
N GLN A 257 9.11 -7.89 -24.64
CA GLN A 257 8.07 -8.92 -24.60
C GLN A 257 6.73 -8.33 -24.11
N ARG A 258 6.78 -7.32 -23.24
CA ARG A 258 5.61 -6.59 -22.78
C ARG A 258 4.99 -5.76 -23.92
N VAL A 259 5.81 -5.09 -24.72
CA VAL A 259 5.34 -4.37 -25.94
C VAL A 259 4.57 -5.28 -26.90
N GLU A 260 5.01 -6.54 -27.05
CA GLU A 260 4.34 -7.51 -27.93
C GLU A 260 3.02 -8.04 -27.32
N ALA A 261 2.82 -7.93 -26.02
CA ALA A 261 1.70 -8.50 -25.29
C ALA A 261 0.57 -7.47 -25.01
N VAL A 262 0.90 -6.19 -24.89
CA VAL A 262 -0.04 -5.07 -24.71
C VAL A 262 -0.62 -4.65 -26.06
#